data_2b69da3938094ad241b758cd4cf25e1b
#
_entry.id   2b69da3938094ad241b758cd4cf25e1b
#
_cell.length_a   1.000
_cell.length_b   1.000
_cell.length_c   1.000
_cell.angle_alpha   90.00
_cell.angle_beta   90.00
_cell.angle_gamma   90.00
#
_symmetry.space_group_name_H-M   'P 1'
#
loop_
_entity.id
_entity.type
_entity.pdbx_description
1 polymer ?
#
loop_
_entity_poly.entity_id
_entity_poly.type
_entity_poly.pdbx_seq_one_letter_code
_entity_poly.pdbx_strand_id
1 'polypeptide(L)'
;MRAYSIASANHDENLEFLSIKVPDGPLTSRLQHIQVGDRVLVGLKPTGTLLITDLKPGRNLYLLATGTGLAPYISIIQDPATYERFSKVVLLHGVRYASELAYHDYIVNELPQHEFLGELVKEQLFYYPTVTREIYEHRGRLPDLLRNGKVTADLGIEQLDPQHDRAMICGSPAMLKDLSSMLNEMGFAISPRIGEAGDYVIERAFVER
;
A
#
# COMPACT_ATOMS: atom_id res chain seq x y z
N MET A 1 9.50 21.64 1.86
CA MET A 1 8.38 20.80 1.41
C MET A 1 8.82 19.34 1.51
N ARG A 2 7.93 18.41 1.82
CA ARG A 2 8.16 16.95 1.84
C ARG A 2 7.02 16.27 1.10
N ALA A 3 7.33 15.18 0.41
CA ALA A 3 6.30 14.37 -0.24
C ALA A 3 5.56 13.53 0.80
N TYR A 4 4.24 13.46 0.66
CA TYR A 4 3.34 12.60 1.41
C TYR A 4 2.35 11.96 0.43
N SER A 5 2.14 10.67 0.55
CA SER A 5 1.11 10.00 -0.23
C SER A 5 -0.26 10.33 0.36
N ILE A 6 -1.23 10.57 -0.52
CA ILE A 6 -2.63 10.83 -0.14
C ILE A 6 -3.24 9.49 0.30
N ALA A 7 -3.92 9.50 1.45
CA ALA A 7 -4.62 8.34 2.00
C ALA A 7 -6.14 8.42 1.80
N SER A 8 -6.70 9.63 1.65
CA SER A 8 -8.12 9.80 1.35
C SER A 8 -8.51 9.26 -0.02
N ALA A 9 -9.77 8.89 -0.19
CA ALA A 9 -10.32 8.46 -1.46
C ALA A 9 -10.32 9.59 -2.50
N ASN A 10 -10.34 9.22 -3.79
CA ASN A 10 -10.34 10.21 -4.89
C ASN A 10 -11.58 11.11 -4.91
N HIS A 11 -12.67 10.66 -4.31
CA HIS A 11 -13.94 11.39 -4.25
C HIS A 11 -14.16 12.16 -2.92
N ASP A 12 -13.22 12.07 -1.97
CA ASP A 12 -13.29 12.79 -0.71
C ASP A 12 -13.06 14.29 -0.89
N GLU A 13 -13.83 15.11 -0.17
CA GLU A 13 -13.65 16.56 -0.13
C GLU A 13 -12.42 17.00 0.66
N ASN A 14 -11.93 16.14 1.56
CA ASN A 14 -10.79 16.41 2.43
C ASN A 14 -9.60 15.54 2.06
N LEU A 15 -8.39 16.10 2.17
CA LEU A 15 -7.15 15.36 2.03
C LEU A 15 -6.74 14.73 3.35
N GLU A 16 -6.45 13.45 3.33
CA GLU A 16 -5.88 12.71 4.46
C GLU A 16 -4.45 12.26 4.17
N PHE A 17 -3.59 12.34 5.17
CA PHE A 17 -2.18 11.94 5.08
C PHE A 17 -1.76 11.14 6.30
N LEU A 18 -1.07 10.03 6.08
CA LEU A 18 -0.45 9.25 7.16
C LEU A 18 0.97 9.76 7.44
N SER A 19 1.22 10.18 8.69
CA SER A 19 2.53 10.64 9.13
C SER A 19 2.97 9.90 10.39
N ILE A 20 4.25 9.49 10.44
CA ILE A 20 4.88 8.98 11.66
C ILE A 20 5.54 10.11 12.45
N LYS A 21 5.63 9.94 13.77
CA LYS A 21 6.36 10.87 14.64
C LYS A 21 7.84 10.51 14.62
N VAL A 22 8.66 11.37 14.00
CA VAL A 22 10.12 11.30 14.07
C VAL A 22 10.57 12.50 14.87
N PRO A 23 11.08 12.33 16.12
CA PRO A 23 11.39 13.44 17.02
C PRO A 23 12.31 14.51 16.41
N ASP A 24 13.35 14.08 15.70
CA ASP A 24 14.33 14.98 15.07
C ASP A 24 14.08 15.20 13.57
N GLY A 25 12.91 14.75 13.07
CA GLY A 25 12.54 14.91 11.66
C GLY A 25 12.27 16.38 11.31
N PRO A 26 12.79 16.91 10.17
CA PRO A 26 12.67 18.34 9.83
C PRO A 26 11.24 18.86 9.74
N LEU A 27 10.28 17.99 9.39
CA LEU A 27 8.86 18.32 9.29
C LEU A 27 8.03 17.64 10.38
N THR A 28 8.25 16.35 10.61
CA THR A 28 7.44 15.54 11.55
C THR A 28 7.59 16.01 13.00
N SER A 29 8.74 16.56 13.39
CA SER A 29 8.94 17.19 14.69
C SER A 29 7.98 18.38 14.94
N ARG A 30 7.48 19.00 13.88
CA ARG A 30 6.47 20.09 13.93
C ARG A 30 5.06 19.55 13.74
N LEU A 31 4.85 18.69 12.74
CA LEU A 31 3.53 18.12 12.45
C LEU A 31 2.94 17.36 13.64
N GLN A 32 3.75 16.72 14.46
CA GLN A 32 3.26 16.00 15.65
C GLN A 32 2.54 16.90 16.68
N HIS A 33 2.65 18.21 16.58
CA HIS A 33 2.04 19.19 17.48
C HIS A 33 0.85 19.93 16.87
N ILE A 34 0.49 19.67 15.61
CA ILE A 34 -0.66 20.34 14.99
C ILE A 34 -1.96 19.93 15.67
N GLN A 35 -2.88 20.88 15.72
CA GLN A 35 -4.21 20.72 16.29
C GLN A 35 -5.28 21.07 15.28
N VAL A 36 -6.51 20.66 15.57
CA VAL A 36 -7.67 21.05 14.74
C VAL A 36 -7.77 22.57 14.66
N GLY A 37 -7.83 23.09 13.42
CA GLY A 37 -7.83 24.52 13.12
C GLY A 37 -6.48 25.08 12.70
N ASP A 38 -5.39 24.33 12.88
CA ASP A 38 -4.08 24.75 12.37
C ASP A 38 -4.03 24.66 10.83
N ARG A 39 -3.21 25.55 10.24
CA ARG A 39 -3.05 25.61 8.78
C ARG A 39 -1.80 24.90 8.33
N VAL A 40 -1.95 24.03 7.34
CA VAL A 40 -0.87 23.33 6.65
C VAL A 40 -0.84 23.74 5.18
N LEU A 41 0.34 24.06 4.67
CA LEU A 41 0.52 24.37 3.25
C LEU A 41 0.72 23.07 2.46
N VAL A 42 -0.19 22.81 1.53
CA VAL A 42 -0.12 21.68 0.60
C VAL A 42 0.14 22.19 -0.82
N GLY A 43 0.98 21.48 -1.59
CA GLY A 43 1.23 21.82 -2.99
C GLY A 43 -0.03 21.58 -3.83
N LEU A 44 -0.35 22.53 -4.72
CA LEU A 44 -1.54 22.43 -5.58
C LEU A 44 -1.44 21.33 -6.64
N LYS A 45 -0.22 20.98 -7.04
CA LYS A 45 -0.01 19.93 -8.06
C LYS A 45 0.44 18.64 -7.38
N PRO A 46 -0.38 17.59 -7.41
CA PRO A 46 0.05 16.28 -6.93
C PRO A 46 1.17 15.74 -7.84
N THR A 47 2.11 15.02 -7.22
CA THR A 47 3.21 14.34 -7.90
C THR A 47 3.35 12.96 -7.28
N GLY A 48 3.65 11.94 -8.07
CA GLY A 48 3.81 10.57 -7.59
C GLY A 48 3.91 9.61 -8.76
N THR A 49 4.34 8.40 -8.47
CA THR A 49 4.57 7.35 -9.48
C THR A 49 3.72 6.11 -9.26
N LEU A 50 2.89 6.11 -8.20
CA LEU A 50 2.11 4.94 -7.79
C LEU A 50 0.69 5.04 -8.35
N LEU A 51 0.57 4.87 -9.65
CA LEU A 51 -0.69 4.99 -10.37
C LEU A 51 -1.18 3.62 -10.88
N ILE A 52 -2.44 3.28 -10.62
CA ILE A 52 -3.07 2.06 -11.15
C ILE A 52 -3.10 2.10 -12.69
N THR A 53 -3.21 3.29 -13.29
CA THR A 53 -3.19 3.47 -14.75
C THR A 53 -1.89 3.05 -15.40
N ASP A 54 -0.79 3.02 -14.65
CA ASP A 54 0.53 2.60 -15.11
C ASP A 54 0.76 1.07 -14.95
N LEU A 55 -0.31 0.33 -14.62
CA LEU A 55 -0.32 -1.13 -14.65
C LEU A 55 -0.98 -1.63 -15.95
N LYS A 56 -0.40 -2.68 -16.54
CA LYS A 56 -1.03 -3.45 -17.61
C LYS A 56 -2.36 -4.04 -17.14
N PRO A 57 -3.26 -4.47 -18.06
CA PRO A 57 -4.41 -5.29 -17.68
C PRO A 57 -3.97 -6.53 -16.87
N GLY A 58 -4.73 -6.87 -15.85
CA GLY A 58 -4.46 -8.02 -14.99
C GLY A 58 -5.70 -8.46 -14.23
N ARG A 59 -5.68 -9.66 -13.68
CA ARG A 59 -6.80 -10.24 -12.93
C ARG A 59 -6.79 -9.83 -11.47
N ASN A 60 -5.61 -9.85 -10.83
CA ASN A 60 -5.48 -9.54 -9.41
C ASN A 60 -4.46 -8.40 -9.19
N LEU A 61 -4.65 -7.65 -8.12
CA LEU A 61 -3.77 -6.56 -7.69
C LEU A 61 -3.15 -6.88 -6.33
N TYR A 62 -1.82 -6.86 -6.28
CA TYR A 62 -1.05 -7.00 -5.04
C TYR A 62 -0.52 -5.64 -4.59
N LEU A 63 -0.96 -5.16 -3.44
CA LEU A 63 -0.55 -3.92 -2.80
C LEU A 63 0.44 -4.24 -1.67
N LEU A 64 1.72 -3.98 -1.88
CA LEU A 64 2.81 -4.42 -1.01
C LEU A 64 3.36 -3.22 -0.23
N ALA A 65 3.02 -3.13 1.06
CA ALA A 65 3.33 -1.99 1.93
C ALA A 65 4.26 -2.34 3.08
N THR A 66 5.14 -1.41 3.45
CA THR A 66 5.75 -1.39 4.78
C THR A 66 5.59 -0.02 5.44
N GLY A 67 5.20 -0.02 6.73
CA GLY A 67 5.02 1.20 7.50
C GLY A 67 4.08 2.20 6.83
N THR A 68 4.51 3.45 6.66
CA THR A 68 3.71 4.50 6.02
C THR A 68 3.50 4.33 4.51
N GLY A 69 4.17 3.37 3.87
CA GLY A 69 3.88 2.97 2.50
C GLY A 69 2.46 2.42 2.31
N LEU A 70 1.73 2.19 3.40
CA LEU A 70 0.31 1.88 3.39
C LEU A 70 -0.56 3.03 2.86
N ALA A 71 -0.19 4.30 3.09
CA ALA A 71 -1.02 5.46 2.81
C ALA A 71 -1.64 5.48 1.40
N PRO A 72 -0.88 5.32 0.29
CA PRO A 72 -1.47 5.34 -1.05
C PRO A 72 -2.45 4.17 -1.26
N TYR A 73 -2.27 3.07 -0.55
CA TYR A 73 -3.16 1.90 -0.69
C TYR A 73 -4.48 2.08 0.06
N ILE A 74 -4.51 2.87 1.11
CA ILE A 74 -5.77 3.29 1.74
C ILE A 74 -6.62 4.05 0.72
N SER A 75 -6.05 4.98 -0.04
CA SER A 75 -6.74 5.66 -1.13
C SER A 75 -7.25 4.68 -2.20
N ILE A 76 -6.41 3.73 -2.62
CA ILE A 76 -6.72 2.76 -3.68
C ILE A 76 -7.86 1.80 -3.28
N ILE A 77 -7.85 1.27 -2.06
CA ILE A 77 -8.88 0.33 -1.59
C ILE A 77 -10.23 0.99 -1.30
N GLN A 78 -10.28 2.32 -1.27
CA GLN A 78 -11.51 3.11 -1.16
C GLN A 78 -12.08 3.51 -2.53
N ASP A 79 -11.41 3.21 -3.62
CA ASP A 79 -11.86 3.54 -4.97
C ASP A 79 -12.62 2.35 -5.58
N PRO A 80 -13.93 2.47 -5.89
CA PRO A 80 -14.72 1.42 -6.55
C PRO A 80 -14.08 0.93 -7.86
N ALA A 81 -13.43 1.83 -8.62
CA ALA A 81 -12.78 1.48 -9.88
C ALA A 81 -11.65 0.44 -9.70
N THR A 82 -11.09 0.31 -8.51
CA THR A 82 -10.11 -0.73 -8.18
C THR A 82 -10.74 -2.13 -8.27
N TYR A 83 -11.95 -2.29 -7.74
CA TYR A 83 -12.68 -3.56 -7.72
C TYR A 83 -13.36 -3.88 -9.06
N GLU A 84 -13.70 -2.85 -9.84
CA GLU A 84 -14.14 -3.05 -11.22
C GLU A 84 -13.02 -3.58 -12.11
N ARG A 85 -11.78 -3.15 -11.83
CA ARG A 85 -10.62 -3.51 -12.63
C ARG A 85 -9.99 -4.84 -12.23
N PHE A 86 -10.01 -5.21 -10.95
CA PHE A 86 -9.33 -6.38 -10.42
C PHE A 86 -10.29 -7.29 -9.65
N SER A 87 -10.26 -8.58 -9.96
CA SER A 87 -11.10 -9.58 -9.29
C SER A 87 -10.71 -9.82 -7.84
N LYS A 88 -9.42 -9.63 -7.51
CA LYS A 88 -8.91 -9.71 -6.14
C LYS A 88 -7.91 -8.57 -5.90
N VAL A 89 -7.99 -7.97 -4.73
CA VAL A 89 -7.07 -6.96 -4.23
C VAL A 89 -6.42 -7.53 -2.96
N VAL A 90 -5.13 -7.82 -3.03
CA VAL A 90 -4.38 -8.46 -1.93
C VAL A 90 -3.48 -7.40 -1.30
N LEU A 91 -3.86 -6.90 -0.13
CA LEU A 91 -3.13 -5.87 0.60
C LEU A 91 -2.23 -6.51 1.67
N LEU A 92 -0.92 -6.52 1.43
CA LEU A 92 0.08 -6.97 2.39
C LEU A 92 0.67 -5.77 3.11
N HIS A 93 0.54 -5.73 4.43
CA HIS A 93 1.06 -4.64 5.27
C HIS A 93 2.06 -5.16 6.30
N GLY A 94 3.35 -4.91 6.06
CA GLY A 94 4.44 -5.33 6.94
C GLY A 94 4.88 -4.22 7.88
N VAL A 95 4.95 -4.54 9.19
CA VAL A 95 5.42 -3.65 10.24
C VAL A 95 6.39 -4.38 11.17
N ARG A 96 7.02 -3.65 12.11
CA ARG A 96 7.90 -4.25 13.13
C ARG A 96 7.12 -4.76 14.32
N TYR A 97 6.15 -3.98 14.79
CA TYR A 97 5.32 -4.24 15.96
C TYR A 97 3.84 -4.07 15.61
N ALA A 98 2.94 -4.82 16.23
CA ALA A 98 1.50 -4.74 15.97
C ALA A 98 0.93 -3.33 16.23
N SER A 99 1.51 -2.60 17.19
CA SER A 99 1.17 -1.20 17.46
C SER A 99 1.45 -0.23 16.28
N GLU A 100 2.21 -0.66 15.28
CA GLU A 100 2.51 0.12 14.07
C GLU A 100 1.53 -0.17 12.92
N LEU A 101 0.53 -1.07 13.12
CA LEU A 101 -0.51 -1.40 12.13
C LEU A 101 -1.55 -0.27 12.03
N ALA A 102 -1.15 0.83 11.39
CA ALA A 102 -2.06 1.93 11.09
C ALA A 102 -3.23 1.43 10.22
N TYR A 103 -4.42 2.01 10.38
CA TYR A 103 -5.66 1.65 9.65
C TYR A 103 -6.10 0.19 9.78
N HIS A 104 -5.51 -0.62 10.67
CA HIS A 104 -5.91 -2.02 10.82
C HIS A 104 -7.40 -2.16 11.12
N ASP A 105 -7.89 -1.43 12.11
CA ASP A 105 -9.29 -1.45 12.52
C ASP A 105 -10.21 -0.93 11.41
N TYR A 106 -9.82 0.15 10.75
CA TYR A 106 -10.52 0.69 9.59
C TYR A 106 -10.68 -0.35 8.47
N ILE A 107 -9.59 -1.01 8.07
CA ILE A 107 -9.61 -2.01 6.97
C ILE A 107 -10.46 -3.22 7.33
N VAL A 108 -10.37 -3.69 8.59
CA VAL A 108 -11.02 -4.94 9.03
C VAL A 108 -12.48 -4.72 9.43
N ASN A 109 -12.78 -3.61 10.09
CA ASN A 109 -14.08 -3.42 10.73
C ASN A 109 -14.94 -2.31 10.09
N GLU A 110 -14.34 -1.19 9.68
CA GLU A 110 -15.11 -0.05 9.19
C GLU A 110 -15.37 -0.12 7.68
N LEU A 111 -14.32 -0.30 6.88
CA LEU A 111 -14.42 -0.32 5.42
C LEU A 111 -15.39 -1.39 4.89
N PRO A 112 -15.47 -2.62 5.46
CA PRO A 112 -16.47 -3.61 5.07
C PRO A 112 -17.92 -3.22 5.40
N GLN A 113 -18.13 -2.20 6.23
CA GLN A 113 -19.47 -1.68 6.56
C GLN A 113 -19.84 -0.44 5.73
N HIS A 114 -18.98 0.00 4.83
CA HIS A 114 -19.23 1.17 3.98
C HIS A 114 -20.45 0.92 3.07
N GLU A 115 -21.38 1.88 3.02
CA GLU A 115 -22.69 1.75 2.37
C GLU A 115 -22.60 1.30 0.91
N PHE A 116 -21.66 1.84 0.13
CA PHE A 116 -21.52 1.56 -1.30
C PHE A 116 -20.38 0.61 -1.66
N LEU A 117 -19.36 0.50 -0.80
CA LEU A 117 -18.13 -0.22 -1.10
C LEU A 117 -18.01 -1.54 -0.31
N GLY A 118 -18.75 -1.65 0.80
CA GLY A 118 -18.57 -2.73 1.76
C GLY A 118 -18.70 -4.13 1.18
N GLU A 119 -19.66 -4.36 0.28
CA GLU A 119 -19.85 -5.68 -0.34
C GLU A 119 -18.68 -6.04 -1.26
N LEU A 120 -18.17 -5.09 -2.06
CA LEU A 120 -16.98 -5.29 -2.90
C LEU A 120 -15.74 -5.59 -2.05
N VAL A 121 -15.56 -4.86 -0.96
CA VAL A 121 -14.46 -5.07 0.00
C VAL A 121 -14.53 -6.47 0.61
N LYS A 122 -15.68 -6.91 1.09
CA LYS A 122 -15.86 -8.25 1.69
C LYS A 122 -15.55 -9.36 0.68
N GLU A 123 -15.89 -9.18 -0.57
CA GLU A 123 -15.72 -10.19 -1.61
C GLU A 123 -14.31 -10.21 -2.19
N GLN A 124 -13.69 -9.04 -2.40
CA GLN A 124 -12.50 -8.92 -3.23
C GLN A 124 -11.25 -8.45 -2.49
N LEU A 125 -11.34 -7.84 -1.28
CA LEU A 125 -10.18 -7.37 -0.53
C LEU A 125 -9.66 -8.44 0.43
N PHE A 126 -8.42 -8.83 0.25
CA PHE A 126 -7.68 -9.75 1.12
C PHE A 126 -6.60 -8.97 1.87
N TYR A 127 -6.84 -8.67 3.14
CA TYR A 127 -5.87 -7.96 3.96
C TYR A 127 -4.99 -8.92 4.73
N TYR A 128 -3.66 -8.78 4.59
CA TYR A 128 -2.66 -9.64 5.20
C TYR A 128 -1.63 -8.80 5.96
N PRO A 129 -1.90 -8.45 7.24
CA PRO A 129 -0.95 -7.76 8.09
C PRO A 129 0.14 -8.71 8.56
N THR A 130 1.42 -8.27 8.54
CA THR A 130 2.54 -9.06 9.05
C THR A 130 3.38 -8.27 10.04
N VAL A 131 3.92 -8.95 11.05
CA VAL A 131 4.78 -8.36 12.07
C VAL A 131 6.11 -9.09 12.13
N THR A 132 7.22 -8.36 12.30
CA THR A 132 8.56 -8.96 12.22
C THR A 132 9.26 -9.11 13.55
N ARG A 133 8.92 -8.32 14.59
CA ARG A 133 9.70 -8.24 15.83
C ARG A 133 9.01 -8.74 17.10
N GLU A 134 7.78 -9.22 16.97
CA GLU A 134 7.04 -9.83 18.08
C GLU A 134 6.21 -11.02 17.61
N ILE A 135 5.56 -11.73 18.53
CA ILE A 135 4.63 -12.82 18.21
C ILE A 135 3.36 -12.21 17.63
N TYR A 136 2.99 -12.67 16.45
CA TYR A 136 1.80 -12.23 15.72
C TYR A 136 1.30 -13.37 14.84
N GLU A 137 0.04 -13.35 14.44
CA GLU A 137 -0.59 -14.37 13.59
C GLU A 137 0.23 -14.62 12.32
N HIS A 138 0.53 -13.55 11.57
CA HIS A 138 1.41 -13.64 10.41
C HIS A 138 2.76 -12.98 10.73
N ARG A 139 3.77 -13.80 11.01
CA ARG A 139 5.11 -13.31 11.34
C ARG A 139 6.08 -13.53 10.20
N GLY A 140 6.73 -12.46 9.76
CA GLY A 140 7.79 -12.53 8.74
C GLY A 140 7.89 -11.28 7.88
N ARG A 141 8.93 -11.25 7.03
CA ARG A 141 9.12 -10.21 6.02
C ARG A 141 8.29 -10.54 4.79
N LEU A 142 7.69 -9.55 4.14
CA LEU A 142 6.85 -9.74 2.95
C LEU A 142 7.53 -10.54 1.83
N PRO A 143 8.80 -10.25 1.45
CA PRO A 143 9.46 -11.04 0.40
C PRO A 143 9.60 -12.52 0.74
N ASP A 144 9.88 -12.83 2.01
CA ASP A 144 10.07 -14.21 2.46
C ASP A 144 8.75 -14.98 2.46
N LEU A 145 7.67 -14.33 2.96
CA LEU A 145 6.32 -14.90 3.02
C LEU A 145 5.69 -15.11 1.64
N LEU A 146 6.04 -14.26 0.67
CA LEU A 146 5.64 -14.45 -0.73
C LEU A 146 6.43 -15.58 -1.39
N ARG A 147 7.77 -15.61 -1.25
CA ARG A 147 8.61 -16.65 -1.85
C ARG A 147 8.29 -18.04 -1.37
N ASN A 148 8.02 -18.21 -0.09
CA ASN A 148 7.71 -19.52 0.49
C ASN A 148 6.25 -19.95 0.33
N GLY A 149 5.41 -19.13 -0.33
CA GLY A 149 4.01 -19.41 -0.59
C GLY A 149 3.10 -19.33 0.63
N LYS A 150 3.59 -18.82 1.77
CA LYS A 150 2.77 -18.74 2.99
C LYS A 150 1.57 -17.80 2.82
N VAL A 151 1.76 -16.63 2.20
CA VAL A 151 0.67 -15.67 1.95
C VAL A 151 -0.47 -16.33 1.17
N THR A 152 -0.13 -17.01 0.08
CA THR A 152 -1.13 -17.61 -0.80
C THR A 152 -1.82 -18.82 -0.15
N ALA A 153 -1.08 -19.60 0.63
CA ALA A 153 -1.62 -20.71 1.41
C ALA A 153 -2.57 -20.22 2.51
N ASP A 154 -2.20 -19.19 3.27
CA ASP A 154 -3.01 -18.64 4.35
C ASP A 154 -4.30 -17.98 3.81
N LEU A 155 -4.24 -17.31 2.66
CA LEU A 155 -5.38 -16.65 2.03
C LEU A 155 -6.21 -17.58 1.12
N GLY A 156 -5.75 -18.79 0.83
CA GLY A 156 -6.44 -19.73 -0.08
C GLY A 156 -6.51 -19.22 -1.52
N ILE A 157 -5.47 -18.48 -1.97
CA ILE A 157 -5.39 -17.92 -3.33
C ILE A 157 -4.24 -18.58 -4.12
N GLU A 158 -4.27 -18.41 -5.45
CA GLU A 158 -3.21 -18.90 -6.33
C GLU A 158 -1.89 -18.15 -6.09
N GLN A 159 -0.78 -18.79 -6.44
CA GLN A 159 0.53 -18.14 -6.39
C GLN A 159 0.61 -16.98 -7.38
N LEU A 160 1.46 -16.00 -7.04
CA LEU A 160 1.71 -14.81 -7.84
C LEU A 160 2.22 -15.21 -9.25
N ASP A 161 1.52 -14.74 -10.30
CA ASP A 161 1.80 -15.07 -11.69
C ASP A 161 1.83 -13.79 -12.56
N PRO A 162 2.95 -13.48 -13.26
CA PRO A 162 3.06 -12.30 -14.11
C PRO A 162 2.06 -12.27 -15.27
N GLN A 163 1.49 -13.40 -15.67
CA GLN A 163 0.45 -13.44 -16.71
C GLN A 163 -0.88 -12.84 -16.22
N HIS A 164 -1.19 -12.99 -14.94
CA HIS A 164 -2.49 -12.65 -14.38
C HIS A 164 -2.47 -11.55 -13.33
N ASP A 165 -1.34 -11.35 -12.66
CA ASP A 165 -1.26 -10.48 -11.49
C ASP A 165 -0.51 -9.18 -11.78
N ARG A 166 -0.83 -8.14 -11.02
CA ARG A 166 -0.15 -6.84 -11.04
C ARG A 166 0.22 -6.46 -9.63
N ALA A 167 1.30 -5.69 -9.48
CA ALA A 167 1.76 -5.32 -8.16
C ALA A 167 2.09 -3.82 -8.04
N MET A 168 1.89 -3.29 -6.85
CA MET A 168 2.32 -1.96 -6.45
C MET A 168 3.14 -2.08 -5.18
N ILE A 169 4.33 -1.46 -5.14
CA ILE A 169 5.25 -1.57 -4.01
C ILE A 169 5.52 -0.19 -3.43
N CYS A 170 5.18 0.01 -2.15
CA CYS A 170 5.45 1.25 -1.43
C CYS A 170 6.00 0.97 -0.03
N GLY A 171 7.16 1.56 0.31
CA GLY A 171 7.73 1.36 1.63
C GLY A 171 9.23 1.66 1.70
N SER A 172 9.94 0.91 2.56
CA SER A 172 11.37 1.11 2.80
C SER A 172 12.22 0.75 1.58
N PRO A 173 13.38 1.43 1.37
CA PRO A 173 14.29 1.13 0.26
C PRO A 173 14.72 -0.35 0.20
N ALA A 174 14.94 -0.97 1.35
CA ALA A 174 15.32 -2.39 1.42
C ALA A 174 14.18 -3.29 0.90
N MET A 175 12.94 -3.06 1.33
CA MET A 175 11.77 -3.82 0.87
C MET A 175 11.53 -3.62 -0.63
N LEU A 176 11.63 -2.38 -1.13
CA LEU A 176 11.51 -2.08 -2.55
C LEU A 176 12.52 -2.89 -3.38
N LYS A 177 13.79 -2.92 -2.94
CA LYS A 177 14.85 -3.69 -3.60
C LYS A 177 14.56 -5.19 -3.60
N ASP A 178 14.23 -5.75 -2.43
CA ASP A 178 14.00 -7.19 -2.26
C ASP A 178 12.79 -7.67 -3.07
N LEU A 179 11.68 -6.92 -3.05
CA LEU A 179 10.47 -7.25 -3.80
C LEU A 179 10.64 -7.04 -5.30
N SER A 180 11.30 -5.95 -5.73
CA SER A 180 11.58 -5.74 -7.16
C SER A 180 12.47 -6.84 -7.74
N SER A 181 13.51 -7.26 -7.01
CA SER A 181 14.34 -8.40 -7.44
C SER A 181 13.50 -9.67 -7.58
N MET A 182 12.67 -9.97 -6.57
CA MET A 182 11.78 -11.12 -6.58
C MET A 182 10.81 -11.10 -7.77
N LEU A 183 10.13 -9.98 -8.00
CA LEU A 183 9.19 -9.86 -9.12
C LEU A 183 9.87 -9.98 -10.48
N ASN A 184 11.06 -9.37 -10.64
CA ASN A 184 11.85 -9.50 -11.87
C ASN A 184 12.29 -10.96 -12.12
N GLU A 185 12.73 -11.68 -11.09
CA GLU A 185 13.07 -13.11 -11.16
C GLU A 185 11.87 -13.97 -11.57
N MET A 186 10.66 -13.57 -11.17
CA MET A 186 9.39 -14.22 -11.55
C MET A 186 8.90 -13.82 -12.96
N GLY A 187 9.56 -12.87 -13.64
CA GLY A 187 9.20 -12.41 -14.98
C GLY A 187 8.28 -11.21 -15.06
N PHE A 188 7.99 -10.52 -13.94
CA PHE A 188 7.29 -9.24 -13.96
C PHE A 188 8.19 -8.13 -14.50
N ALA A 189 7.64 -7.24 -15.32
CA ALA A 189 8.32 -6.06 -15.83
C ALA A 189 7.83 -4.79 -15.10
N ILE A 190 8.79 -4.02 -14.56
CA ILE A 190 8.48 -2.72 -13.96
C ILE A 190 7.96 -1.73 -15.02
N SER A 191 7.00 -0.86 -14.63
CA SER A 191 6.65 0.33 -15.43
C SER A 191 7.91 1.21 -15.60
N PRO A 192 8.33 1.50 -16.85
CA PRO A 192 9.59 2.20 -17.08
C PRO A 192 9.53 3.68 -16.69
N ARG A 193 8.34 4.29 -16.76
CA ARG A 193 8.06 5.69 -16.38
C ARG A 193 6.56 5.95 -16.27
N ILE A 194 6.18 7.07 -15.66
CA ILE A 194 4.79 7.53 -15.58
C ILE A 194 4.18 7.60 -16.99
N GLY A 195 2.98 7.02 -17.12
CA GLY A 195 2.25 6.94 -18.39
C GLY A 195 2.63 5.75 -19.27
N GLU A 196 3.57 4.91 -18.85
CA GLU A 196 3.88 3.64 -19.52
C GLU A 196 3.56 2.45 -18.62
N ALA A 197 2.73 1.54 -19.11
CA ALA A 197 2.25 0.43 -18.30
C ALA A 197 3.29 -0.69 -18.13
N GLY A 198 3.48 -1.12 -16.89
CA GLY A 198 4.25 -2.30 -16.48
C GLY A 198 3.38 -3.34 -15.77
N ASP A 199 4.01 -4.44 -15.38
CA ASP A 199 3.36 -5.44 -14.53
C ASP A 199 3.37 -5.00 -13.08
N TYR A 200 4.31 -4.11 -12.70
CA TYR A 200 4.31 -3.49 -11.39
C TYR A 200 4.87 -2.05 -11.41
N VAL A 201 4.50 -1.29 -10.38
CA VAL A 201 4.99 0.08 -10.11
C VAL A 201 5.57 0.17 -8.70
N ILE A 202 6.49 1.12 -8.48
CA ILE A 202 7.13 1.33 -7.18
C ILE A 202 7.14 2.81 -6.77
N GLU A 203 7.02 3.07 -5.47
CA GLU A 203 7.27 4.38 -4.88
C GLU A 203 7.99 4.25 -3.54
N ARG A 204 8.96 5.13 -3.29
CA ARG A 204 9.68 5.18 -2.01
C ARG A 204 8.86 5.95 -0.99
N ALA A 205 8.47 5.30 0.13
CA ALA A 205 7.79 5.97 1.24
C ALA A 205 8.70 6.98 1.97
N PHE A 206 10.02 6.83 1.84
CA PHE A 206 11.00 7.72 2.46
C PHE A 206 12.09 8.11 1.47
N VAL A 207 12.41 9.38 1.41
CA VAL A 207 13.61 9.89 0.73
C VAL A 207 14.59 10.27 1.84
N GLU A 208 15.49 9.36 2.18
CA GLU A 208 16.69 9.73 2.96
C GLU A 208 17.57 10.64 2.09
N ARG A 209 17.90 11.82 2.64
CA ARG A 209 18.91 12.71 2.08
C ARG A 209 20.16 12.63 2.90
#